data_a7b615542a5edc6536ed33aee48c1e40
#
_entry.id   a7b615542a5edc6536ed33aee48c1e40
#
_cell.length_a   1.000
_cell.length_b   1.000
_cell.length_c   1.000
_cell.angle_alpha   90.00
_cell.angle_beta   90.00
_cell.angle_gamma   90.00
#
_symmetry.space_group_name_H-M   'P 1'
#
loop_
_entity.id
_entity.type
_entity.pdbx_description
1 polymer ?
#
loop_
_entity_poly.entity_id
_entity_poly.type
_entity_poly.pdbx_seq_one_letter_code
_entity_poly.pdbx_strand_id
1 'polypeptide(L)'
;GEKLYTTDNTKYYQDCTAMPIGTLLAQAWDPAVIEEVGRAVGTEMLEYGVTAWLAPGMNIHRNPLCGRNFEYYSEDPLISGEAAAAETKGVQTKADGTYSGIGVTLKHFAFNNQEQQRMGSDSVVSERAAREIYLKGFEIGVEEAQPDYIMSSYNMVNGYPTFENYGLLTTMLRDEWGFDGVVVTDWGAMNDKIEAFKAGLELEMPSSAKMFDKMVIDAVNDGSLSEDYVNEAVDRILSLIKQCTLGRRENFKFNRE
;
A
#
# COMPACT_ATOMS: atom_id res chain seq x y z
N GLY A 1 0.25 4.75 -21.17
CA GLY A 1 1.71 4.60 -21.06
C GLY A 1 2.32 5.71 -20.24
N GLU A 2 3.17 5.39 -19.29
CA GLU A 2 3.94 6.39 -18.53
C GLU A 2 4.95 7.08 -19.43
N LYS A 3 5.07 8.41 -19.27
CA LYS A 3 6.07 9.19 -19.99
C LYS A 3 7.38 9.18 -19.22
N LEU A 4 8.36 8.47 -19.71
CA LEU A 4 9.72 8.54 -19.20
C LEU A 4 10.48 9.68 -19.90
N TYR A 5 11.09 10.58 -19.12
CA TYR A 5 11.91 11.67 -19.63
C TYR A 5 13.39 11.31 -19.46
N THR A 6 14.15 11.42 -20.53
CA THR A 6 15.61 11.36 -20.48
C THR A 6 16.22 12.76 -20.32
N THR A 7 17.51 12.82 -20.01
CA THR A 7 18.27 14.06 -19.84
C THR A 7 18.30 14.94 -21.09
N ASP A 8 17.96 14.41 -22.27
CA ASP A 8 17.88 15.09 -23.55
C ASP A 8 16.44 15.49 -23.95
N ASN A 9 15.46 15.37 -23.03
CA ASN A 9 14.04 15.59 -23.26
C ASN A 9 13.40 14.62 -24.28
N THR A 10 14.03 13.54 -24.65
CA THR A 10 13.41 12.50 -25.45
C THR A 10 12.30 11.81 -24.66
N LYS A 11 11.10 11.74 -25.23
CA LYS A 11 9.96 11.07 -24.61
C LYS A 11 9.97 9.60 -25.03
N TYR A 12 10.14 8.72 -24.07
CA TYR A 12 9.89 7.30 -24.27
C TYR A 12 8.50 6.95 -23.74
N TYR A 13 7.83 6.07 -24.46
CA TYR A 13 6.54 5.51 -24.05
C TYR A 13 6.76 4.05 -23.73
N GLN A 14 6.22 3.64 -22.63
CA GLN A 14 6.19 2.26 -22.18
C GLN A 14 4.74 1.81 -22.21
N ASP A 15 4.44 0.80 -23.03
CA ASP A 15 3.13 0.23 -23.10
C ASP A 15 3.01 -0.86 -22.03
N CYS A 16 1.99 -0.76 -21.20
CA CYS A 16 1.66 -1.75 -20.18
C CYS A 16 0.38 -2.48 -20.55
N THR A 17 0.26 -3.72 -20.11
CA THR A 17 -0.97 -4.50 -20.31
C THR A 17 -2.13 -3.86 -19.53
N ALA A 18 -3.26 -3.68 -20.21
CA ALA A 18 -4.49 -3.23 -19.57
C ALA A 18 -5.16 -4.43 -18.88
N MET A 19 -4.81 -4.63 -17.61
CA MET A 19 -5.42 -5.69 -16.80
C MET A 19 -6.87 -5.36 -16.45
N PRO A 20 -7.72 -6.36 -16.15
CA PRO A 20 -9.07 -6.14 -15.66
C PRO A 20 -9.07 -5.27 -14.39
N ILE A 21 -10.05 -4.37 -14.26
CA ILE A 21 -10.26 -3.58 -13.04
C ILE A 21 -10.68 -4.46 -11.86
N GLY A 22 -10.41 -4.00 -10.62
CA GLY A 22 -10.68 -4.76 -9.40
C GLY A 22 -12.11 -5.29 -9.29
N THR A 23 -13.11 -4.45 -9.58
CA THR A 23 -14.53 -4.87 -9.60
C THR A 23 -14.79 -6.01 -10.58
N LEU A 24 -14.14 -6.01 -11.75
CA LEU A 24 -14.29 -7.09 -12.74
C LEU A 24 -13.57 -8.36 -12.28
N LEU A 25 -12.39 -8.25 -11.68
CA LEU A 25 -11.66 -9.39 -11.13
C LEU A 25 -12.49 -10.11 -10.06
N ALA A 26 -13.11 -9.34 -9.16
CA ALA A 26 -13.98 -9.90 -8.11
C ALA A 26 -15.19 -10.67 -8.67
N GLN A 27 -15.68 -10.31 -9.87
CA GLN A 27 -16.78 -11.04 -10.52
C GLN A 27 -16.39 -12.44 -11.01
N ALA A 28 -15.10 -12.75 -11.08
CA ALA A 28 -14.66 -14.10 -11.42
C ALA A 28 -15.03 -15.14 -10.35
N TRP A 29 -15.16 -14.73 -9.09
CA TRP A 29 -15.43 -15.61 -7.93
C TRP A 29 -14.43 -16.76 -7.84
N ASP A 30 -13.23 -16.57 -8.34
CA ASP A 30 -12.18 -17.57 -8.41
C ASP A 30 -10.83 -16.93 -8.01
N PRO A 31 -10.36 -17.15 -6.79
CA PRO A 31 -9.08 -16.61 -6.32
C PRO A 31 -7.90 -17.05 -7.19
N ALA A 32 -7.95 -18.25 -7.80
CA ALA A 32 -6.86 -18.73 -8.64
C ALA A 32 -6.72 -17.89 -9.93
N VAL A 33 -7.83 -17.43 -10.50
CA VAL A 33 -7.81 -16.52 -11.67
C VAL A 33 -7.23 -15.16 -11.27
N ILE A 34 -7.58 -14.65 -10.08
CA ILE A 34 -7.05 -13.37 -9.57
C ILE A 34 -5.55 -13.49 -9.30
N GLU A 35 -5.10 -14.60 -8.72
CA GLU A 35 -3.67 -14.88 -8.50
C GLU A 35 -2.89 -14.94 -9.83
N GLU A 36 -3.45 -15.54 -10.88
CA GLU A 36 -2.83 -15.58 -12.20
C GLU A 36 -2.68 -14.17 -12.80
N VAL A 37 -3.69 -13.31 -12.67
CA VAL A 37 -3.59 -11.90 -13.09
C VAL A 37 -2.52 -11.17 -12.28
N GLY A 38 -2.48 -11.37 -10.97
CA GLY A 38 -1.42 -10.83 -10.11
C GLY A 38 -0.02 -11.28 -10.56
N ARG A 39 0.14 -12.56 -10.94
CA ARG A 39 1.40 -13.11 -11.44
C ARG A 39 1.82 -12.46 -12.77
N ALA A 40 0.87 -12.20 -13.66
CA ALA A 40 1.14 -11.49 -14.90
C ALA A 40 1.59 -10.04 -14.64
N VAL A 41 0.92 -9.32 -13.72
CA VAL A 41 1.32 -7.98 -13.27
C VAL A 41 2.74 -8.00 -12.68
N GLY A 42 3.03 -8.90 -11.75
CA GLY A 42 4.35 -9.03 -11.14
C GLY A 42 5.46 -9.31 -12.16
N THR A 43 5.18 -10.13 -13.17
CA THR A 43 6.12 -10.43 -14.27
C THR A 43 6.40 -9.17 -15.08
N GLU A 44 5.37 -8.43 -15.47
CA GLU A 44 5.52 -7.18 -16.24
C GLU A 44 6.28 -6.11 -15.43
N MET A 45 6.00 -5.99 -14.13
CA MET A 45 6.73 -5.07 -13.23
C MET A 45 8.22 -5.41 -13.14
N LEU A 46 8.58 -6.70 -13.11
CA LEU A 46 9.99 -7.11 -13.18
C LEU A 46 10.63 -6.68 -14.49
N GLU A 47 9.90 -6.79 -15.61
CA GLU A 47 10.36 -6.34 -16.92
C GLU A 47 10.63 -4.85 -16.95
N TYR A 48 9.84 -4.07 -16.25
CA TYR A 48 9.98 -2.61 -16.19
C TYR A 48 10.90 -2.11 -15.08
N GLY A 49 11.42 -3.00 -14.27
CA GLY A 49 12.30 -2.65 -13.16
C GLY A 49 11.60 -1.92 -12.01
N VAL A 50 10.28 -2.06 -11.90
CA VAL A 50 9.47 -1.51 -10.81
C VAL A 50 9.55 -2.44 -9.61
N THR A 51 9.64 -1.89 -8.39
CA THR A 51 9.82 -2.68 -7.17
C THR A 51 8.59 -2.65 -6.27
N ALA A 52 7.87 -1.53 -6.21
CA ALA A 52 6.69 -1.37 -5.39
C ALA A 52 5.47 -1.12 -6.27
N TRP A 53 4.45 -1.93 -6.10
CA TRP A 53 3.16 -1.76 -6.75
C TRP A 53 2.20 -1.07 -5.81
N LEU A 54 1.76 0.15 -6.18
CA LEU A 54 0.82 0.92 -5.36
C LEU A 54 -0.63 0.47 -5.60
N ALA A 55 -0.86 -0.81 -5.46
CA ALA A 55 -2.12 -1.53 -5.59
C ALA A 55 -2.03 -2.88 -4.85
N PRO A 56 -3.16 -3.59 -4.66
CA PRO A 56 -4.51 -3.23 -5.06
C PRO A 56 -5.18 -2.22 -4.12
N GLY A 57 -6.15 -1.47 -4.67
CA GLY A 57 -7.15 -0.77 -3.88
C GLY A 57 -8.22 -1.77 -3.41
N MET A 58 -8.60 -1.71 -2.12
CA MET A 58 -9.51 -2.71 -1.56
C MET A 58 -10.55 -2.19 -0.57
N ASN A 59 -10.74 -0.86 -0.51
CA ASN A 59 -11.81 -0.29 0.28
C ASN A 59 -13.16 -0.83 -0.20
N ILE A 60 -14.08 -1.14 0.71
CA ILE A 60 -15.38 -1.68 0.31
C ILE A 60 -16.23 -0.64 -0.45
N HIS A 61 -17.07 -1.10 -1.37
CA HIS A 61 -18.04 -0.29 -2.11
C HIS A 61 -19.18 0.15 -1.16
N ARG A 62 -18.92 1.19 -0.37
CA ARG A 62 -19.90 1.67 0.62
C ARG A 62 -20.99 2.52 -0.01
N ASN A 63 -20.62 3.31 -1.02
CA ASN A 63 -21.53 4.18 -1.77
C ASN A 63 -21.29 3.97 -3.27
N PRO A 64 -22.34 3.67 -4.07
CA PRO A 64 -22.19 3.46 -5.51
C PRO A 64 -21.69 4.69 -6.27
N LEU A 65 -21.80 5.88 -5.68
CA LEU A 65 -21.30 7.13 -6.25
C LEU A 65 -19.84 7.42 -5.92
N CYS A 66 -19.14 6.54 -5.19
CA CYS A 66 -17.70 6.70 -4.98
C CYS A 66 -16.94 6.55 -6.30
N GLY A 67 -16.18 7.57 -6.66
CA GLY A 67 -15.47 7.65 -7.96
C GLY A 67 -14.38 6.62 -8.15
N ARG A 68 -13.96 5.90 -7.10
CA ARG A 68 -12.92 4.86 -7.13
C ARG A 68 -13.44 3.44 -6.99
N ASN A 69 -14.75 3.21 -6.98
CA ASN A 69 -15.31 1.85 -6.87
C ASN A 69 -14.80 0.91 -7.98
N PHE A 70 -14.51 1.41 -9.17
CA PHE A 70 -13.96 0.60 -10.25
C PHE A 70 -12.62 -0.05 -9.89
N GLU A 71 -11.81 0.63 -9.09
CA GLU A 71 -10.49 0.17 -8.62
C GLU A 71 -10.60 -0.88 -7.51
N TYR A 72 -11.70 -0.84 -6.74
CA TYR A 72 -11.95 -1.72 -5.61
C TYR A 72 -12.72 -2.98 -6.03
N TYR A 73 -12.82 -3.97 -5.14
CA TYR A 73 -13.35 -5.29 -5.49
C TYR A 73 -14.86 -5.43 -5.26
N SER A 74 -15.34 -5.18 -4.03
CA SER A 74 -16.70 -5.51 -3.61
C SER A 74 -17.19 -4.63 -2.46
N GLU A 75 -18.51 -4.66 -2.20
CA GLU A 75 -19.09 -4.17 -0.95
C GLU A 75 -18.90 -5.15 0.22
N ASP A 76 -18.61 -6.41 -0.07
CA ASP A 76 -18.39 -7.46 0.89
C ASP A 76 -16.91 -7.50 1.31
N PRO A 77 -16.59 -7.36 2.62
CA PRO A 77 -15.21 -7.36 3.09
C PRO A 77 -14.51 -8.71 2.92
N LEU A 78 -15.25 -9.84 2.93
CA LEU A 78 -14.68 -11.16 2.69
C LEU A 78 -14.20 -11.27 1.23
N ILE A 79 -15.08 -10.93 0.27
CA ILE A 79 -14.72 -10.96 -1.15
C ILE A 79 -13.55 -10.01 -1.43
N SER A 80 -13.57 -8.81 -0.84
CA SER A 80 -12.49 -7.83 -1.00
C SER A 80 -11.17 -8.33 -0.42
N GLY A 81 -11.20 -8.95 0.74
CA GLY A 81 -10.02 -9.51 1.41
C GLY A 81 -9.41 -10.68 0.66
N GLU A 82 -10.23 -11.65 0.28
CA GLU A 82 -9.81 -12.83 -0.49
C GLU A 82 -9.24 -12.45 -1.88
N ALA A 83 -9.89 -11.51 -2.57
CA ALA A 83 -9.40 -11.03 -3.86
C ALA A 83 -8.05 -10.30 -3.71
N ALA A 84 -7.92 -9.42 -2.72
CA ALA A 84 -6.67 -8.71 -2.44
C ALA A 84 -5.55 -9.66 -2.02
N ALA A 85 -5.86 -10.68 -1.21
CA ALA A 85 -4.90 -11.70 -0.81
C ALA A 85 -4.43 -12.53 -2.02
N ALA A 86 -5.34 -12.96 -2.89
CA ALA A 86 -5.00 -13.71 -4.09
C ALA A 86 -4.11 -12.90 -5.04
N GLU A 87 -4.48 -11.66 -5.32
CA GLU A 87 -3.68 -10.79 -6.19
C GLU A 87 -2.30 -10.49 -5.60
N THR A 88 -2.23 -10.25 -4.29
CA THR A 88 -0.96 -10.07 -3.56
C THR A 88 -0.06 -11.30 -3.69
N LYS A 89 -0.59 -12.50 -3.43
CA LYS A 89 0.15 -13.75 -3.60
C LYS A 89 0.68 -13.89 -5.02
N GLY A 90 -0.16 -13.58 -6.02
CA GLY A 90 0.23 -13.63 -7.43
C GLY A 90 1.39 -12.71 -7.77
N VAL A 91 1.33 -11.44 -7.36
CA VAL A 91 2.39 -10.45 -7.63
C VAL A 91 3.68 -10.79 -6.89
N GLN A 92 3.59 -11.14 -5.60
CA GLN A 92 4.74 -11.36 -4.73
C GLN A 92 5.41 -12.72 -4.94
N THR A 93 4.78 -13.68 -5.65
CA THR A 93 5.29 -15.04 -5.80
C THR A 93 5.49 -15.41 -7.26
N LYS A 94 6.70 -15.88 -7.59
CA LYS A 94 7.02 -16.44 -8.89
C LYS A 94 6.37 -17.81 -9.10
N ALA A 95 6.35 -18.29 -10.35
CA ALA A 95 5.82 -19.60 -10.70
C ALA A 95 6.52 -20.77 -9.97
N ASP A 96 7.75 -20.59 -9.52
CA ASP A 96 8.51 -21.58 -8.73
C ASP A 96 8.26 -21.48 -7.22
N GLY A 97 7.36 -20.61 -6.78
CA GLY A 97 7.01 -20.39 -5.38
C GLY A 97 7.98 -19.47 -4.62
N THR A 98 9.01 -18.93 -5.26
CA THR A 98 9.93 -17.98 -4.63
C THR A 98 9.40 -16.56 -4.68
N TYR A 99 9.90 -15.70 -3.79
CA TYR A 99 9.53 -14.29 -3.78
C TYR A 99 9.95 -13.57 -5.07
N SER A 100 9.04 -12.77 -5.62
CA SER A 100 9.24 -12.13 -6.93
C SER A 100 10.27 -10.98 -6.92
N GLY A 101 10.40 -10.30 -5.80
CA GLY A 101 11.13 -9.03 -5.68
C GLY A 101 10.25 -7.81 -5.93
N ILE A 102 8.94 -7.99 -6.05
CA ILE A 102 7.95 -6.93 -6.18
C ILE A 102 7.09 -6.90 -4.93
N GLY A 103 7.06 -5.75 -4.27
CA GLY A 103 6.21 -5.54 -3.10
C GLY A 103 4.84 -4.98 -3.48
N VAL A 104 3.80 -5.54 -2.89
CA VAL A 104 2.40 -5.11 -3.05
C VAL A 104 2.03 -4.13 -1.96
N THR A 105 1.24 -3.11 -2.31
CA THR A 105 0.74 -2.10 -1.39
C THR A 105 -0.78 -2.17 -1.28
N LEU A 106 -1.30 -2.79 -0.23
CA LEU A 106 -2.74 -2.74 0.03
C LEU A 106 -3.16 -1.31 0.42
N LYS A 107 -4.24 -0.81 -0.16
CA LYS A 107 -4.69 0.57 0.03
C LYS A 107 -6.21 0.73 -0.06
N HIS A 108 -6.76 1.78 0.52
CA HIS A 108 -6.15 2.80 1.37
C HIS A 108 -6.54 2.50 2.81
N PHE A 109 -5.60 2.34 3.68
CA PHE A 109 -5.79 1.93 5.07
C PHE A 109 -5.96 3.17 5.98
N ALA A 110 -7.20 3.50 6.39
CA ALA A 110 -8.41 2.80 6.08
C ALA A 110 -9.58 3.79 5.90
N PHE A 111 -10.76 3.26 5.58
CA PHE A 111 -12.01 4.03 5.49
C PHE A 111 -12.10 5.04 4.34
N ASN A 112 -11.27 4.93 3.29
CA ASN A 112 -11.40 5.76 2.10
C ASN A 112 -12.52 5.21 1.17
N ASN A 113 -13.77 5.33 1.64
CA ASN A 113 -14.94 4.78 0.94
C ASN A 113 -15.71 5.86 0.15
N GLN A 114 -15.16 7.07 0.06
CA GLN A 114 -15.65 8.18 -0.74
C GLN A 114 -14.50 9.08 -1.19
N GLU A 115 -14.70 9.82 -2.28
CA GLU A 115 -13.70 10.72 -2.83
C GLU A 115 -13.97 12.20 -2.54
N GLN A 116 -15.25 12.54 -2.26
CA GLN A 116 -15.61 13.92 -1.97
C GLN A 116 -14.98 14.38 -0.65
N GLN A 117 -14.18 15.45 -0.71
CA GLN A 117 -13.45 16.01 0.44
C GLN A 117 -12.56 14.99 1.19
N ARG A 118 -12.04 13.99 0.49
CA ARG A 118 -11.24 12.89 1.09
C ARG A 118 -10.06 13.38 1.92
N MET A 119 -9.47 14.54 1.59
CA MET A 119 -8.33 15.15 2.31
C MET A 119 -8.69 15.73 3.69
N GLY A 120 -9.96 15.86 4.03
CA GLY A 120 -10.40 16.49 5.27
C GLY A 120 -11.65 15.85 5.88
N SER A 121 -12.11 14.73 5.33
CA SER A 121 -13.25 14.01 5.89
C SER A 121 -12.86 13.22 7.13
N ASP A 122 -13.81 13.09 8.08
CA ASP A 122 -13.65 12.21 9.25
C ASP A 122 -14.69 11.09 9.18
N SER A 123 -14.20 9.86 9.17
CA SER A 123 -15.05 8.65 9.19
C SER A 123 -15.36 8.29 10.63
N VAL A 124 -16.53 8.75 11.11
CA VAL A 124 -17.01 8.40 12.45
C VAL A 124 -17.62 7.02 12.45
N VAL A 125 -17.02 6.09 13.16
CA VAL A 125 -17.38 4.68 13.13
C VAL A 125 -17.23 4.03 14.51
N SER A 126 -18.12 3.10 14.86
CA SER A 126 -17.96 2.27 16.07
C SER A 126 -16.85 1.23 15.84
N GLU A 127 -16.19 0.81 16.91
CA GLU A 127 -15.14 -0.22 16.83
C GLU A 127 -15.66 -1.52 16.20
N ARG A 128 -16.87 -1.95 16.56
CA ARG A 128 -17.49 -3.14 15.96
C ARG A 128 -17.65 -3.01 14.46
N ALA A 129 -18.21 -1.91 13.96
CA ALA A 129 -18.38 -1.70 12.53
C ALA A 129 -17.04 -1.55 11.81
N ALA A 130 -16.06 -0.91 12.46
CA ALA A 130 -14.70 -0.81 11.95
C ALA A 130 -14.12 -2.20 11.71
N ARG A 131 -14.11 -3.07 12.73
CA ARG A 131 -13.49 -4.39 12.68
C ARG A 131 -14.26 -5.39 11.80
N GLU A 132 -15.58 -5.41 11.88
CA GLU A 132 -16.38 -6.42 11.17
C GLU A 132 -16.58 -6.09 9.67
N ILE A 133 -16.46 -4.83 9.28
CA ILE A 133 -16.79 -4.37 7.92
C ILE A 133 -15.60 -3.70 7.24
N TYR A 134 -15.16 -2.54 7.75
CA TYR A 134 -14.22 -1.69 7.01
C TYR A 134 -12.77 -2.16 7.05
N LEU A 135 -12.38 -2.81 8.13
CA LEU A 135 -11.02 -3.32 8.36
C LEU A 135 -10.88 -4.80 8.05
N LYS A 136 -11.99 -5.56 8.05
CA LYS A 136 -11.97 -7.01 7.87
C LYS A 136 -11.29 -7.47 6.58
N GLY A 137 -11.50 -6.76 5.48
CA GLY A 137 -10.80 -7.08 4.22
C GLY A 137 -9.29 -6.91 4.34
N PHE A 138 -8.83 -5.86 5.01
CA PHE A 138 -7.40 -5.63 5.26
C PHE A 138 -6.79 -6.69 6.18
N GLU A 139 -7.50 -7.07 7.25
CA GLU A 139 -7.11 -8.16 8.14
C GLU A 139 -6.84 -9.44 7.33
N ILE A 140 -7.81 -9.88 6.51
CA ILE A 140 -7.66 -11.05 5.63
C ILE A 140 -6.44 -10.88 4.70
N GLY A 141 -6.34 -9.73 4.03
CA GLY A 141 -5.23 -9.46 3.11
C GLY A 141 -3.86 -9.52 3.77
N VAL A 142 -3.73 -9.01 5.00
CA VAL A 142 -2.49 -9.06 5.78
C VAL A 142 -2.20 -10.48 6.26
N GLU A 143 -3.15 -11.12 6.93
CA GLU A 143 -2.93 -12.45 7.54
C GLU A 143 -2.65 -13.52 6.49
N GLU A 144 -3.33 -13.48 5.33
CA GLU A 144 -3.22 -14.52 4.33
C GLU A 144 -2.11 -14.30 3.29
N ALA A 145 -1.74 -13.07 3.01
CA ALA A 145 -0.82 -12.77 1.90
C ALA A 145 0.45 -12.01 2.30
N GLN A 146 0.51 -11.44 3.52
CA GLN A 146 1.67 -10.69 4.01
C GLN A 146 2.18 -9.69 2.95
N PRO A 147 1.42 -8.63 2.63
CA PRO A 147 1.85 -7.62 1.68
C PRO A 147 3.08 -6.88 2.20
N ASP A 148 3.98 -6.48 1.31
CA ASP A 148 5.20 -5.76 1.71
C ASP A 148 4.92 -4.33 2.17
N TYR A 149 3.82 -3.74 1.71
CA TYR A 149 3.43 -2.37 2.04
C TYR A 149 1.95 -2.27 2.40
N ILE A 150 1.65 -1.28 3.23
CA ILE A 150 0.30 -0.75 3.46
C ILE A 150 0.33 0.75 3.19
N MET A 151 -0.62 1.26 2.42
CA MET A 151 -0.77 2.71 2.22
C MET A 151 -1.88 3.24 3.12
N SER A 152 -1.52 4.18 4.01
CA SER A 152 -2.51 4.91 4.80
C SER A 152 -3.42 5.76 3.89
N SER A 153 -4.58 6.14 4.38
CA SER A 153 -5.53 6.95 3.62
C SER A 153 -5.43 8.44 3.97
N TYR A 154 -6.07 9.29 3.17
CA TYR A 154 -6.11 10.75 3.42
C TYR A 154 -7.00 11.15 4.59
N ASN A 155 -8.11 10.42 4.80
CA ASN A 155 -9.16 10.80 5.74
C ASN A 155 -8.74 10.59 7.20
N MET A 156 -9.48 11.25 8.07
CA MET A 156 -9.46 10.94 9.50
C MET A 156 -10.40 9.77 9.83
N VAL A 157 -10.16 9.16 10.96
CA VAL A 157 -11.03 8.16 11.59
C VAL A 157 -11.22 8.54 13.05
N ASN A 158 -12.47 8.82 13.44
CA ASN A 158 -12.80 9.22 14.80
C ASN A 158 -11.93 10.38 15.32
N GLY A 159 -11.65 11.36 14.46
CA GLY A 159 -10.89 12.56 14.79
C GLY A 159 -9.37 12.47 14.64
N TYR A 160 -8.82 11.31 14.21
CA TYR A 160 -7.37 11.12 14.01
C TYR A 160 -7.05 10.84 12.55
N PRO A 161 -6.04 11.52 11.94
CA PRO A 161 -5.52 11.14 10.64
C PRO A 161 -5.05 9.69 10.64
N THR A 162 -5.33 8.93 9.60
CA THR A 162 -4.99 7.50 9.58
C THR A 162 -3.50 7.24 9.67
N PHE A 163 -2.68 8.12 9.07
CA PHE A 163 -1.21 8.04 9.10
C PHE A 163 -0.57 8.52 10.43
N GLU A 164 -1.36 9.07 11.36
CA GLU A 164 -0.95 9.45 12.70
C GLU A 164 -1.67 8.62 13.79
N ASN A 165 -2.37 7.57 13.39
CA ASN A 165 -3.22 6.79 14.28
C ASN A 165 -2.50 5.54 14.79
N TYR A 166 -1.92 5.62 15.98
CA TYR A 166 -1.22 4.51 16.64
C TYR A 166 -2.10 3.25 16.78
N GLY A 167 -3.39 3.45 17.12
CA GLY A 167 -4.35 2.34 17.25
C GLY A 167 -4.55 1.57 15.95
N LEU A 168 -4.50 2.26 14.80
CA LEU A 168 -4.58 1.62 13.49
C LEU A 168 -3.25 1.02 13.05
N LEU A 169 -2.16 1.82 13.07
CA LEU A 169 -0.90 1.43 12.42
C LEU A 169 -0.04 0.50 13.28
N THR A 170 -0.10 0.63 14.59
CA THR A 170 0.68 -0.21 15.50
C THR A 170 -0.20 -1.27 16.15
N THR A 171 -1.16 -0.87 16.99
CA THR A 171 -1.93 -1.85 17.77
C THR A 171 -2.64 -2.86 16.88
N MET A 172 -3.42 -2.41 15.92
CA MET A 172 -4.23 -3.30 15.07
C MET A 172 -3.39 -3.95 13.97
N LEU A 173 -2.74 -3.13 13.15
CA LEU A 173 -2.03 -3.64 11.97
C LEU A 173 -0.84 -4.52 12.34
N ARG A 174 -0.02 -4.11 13.32
CA ARG A 174 1.21 -4.83 13.68
C ARG A 174 1.02 -5.83 14.82
N ASP A 175 0.48 -5.37 15.97
CA ASP A 175 0.42 -6.22 17.16
C ASP A 175 -0.66 -7.29 17.05
N GLU A 176 -1.84 -6.96 16.46
CA GLU A 176 -2.95 -7.91 16.31
C GLU A 176 -2.81 -8.77 15.05
N TRP A 177 -2.54 -8.17 13.87
CA TRP A 177 -2.51 -8.89 12.58
C TRP A 177 -1.12 -9.34 12.13
N GLY A 178 -0.07 -8.93 12.84
CA GLY A 178 1.30 -9.38 12.57
C GLY A 178 1.91 -8.81 11.29
N PHE A 179 1.51 -7.61 10.86
CA PHE A 179 2.11 -6.93 9.70
C PHE A 179 3.55 -6.51 9.99
N ASP A 180 4.48 -6.99 9.17
CA ASP A 180 5.93 -6.72 9.33
C ASP A 180 6.52 -5.85 8.21
N GLY A 181 5.68 -5.41 7.29
CA GLY A 181 6.08 -4.57 6.15
C GLY A 181 6.17 -3.08 6.47
N VAL A 182 6.22 -2.27 5.43
CA VAL A 182 6.38 -0.80 5.47
C VAL A 182 5.03 -0.11 5.29
N VAL A 183 4.67 0.80 6.19
CA VAL A 183 3.53 1.69 6.02
C VAL A 183 3.98 2.94 5.28
N VAL A 184 3.27 3.27 4.19
CA VAL A 184 3.51 4.47 3.38
C VAL A 184 2.31 5.41 3.45
N THR A 185 2.54 6.71 3.27
CA THR A 185 1.41 7.66 3.13
C THR A 185 0.75 7.54 1.77
N ASP A 186 -0.53 7.89 1.68
CA ASP A 186 -1.10 8.30 0.41
C ASP A 186 -0.41 9.59 -0.09
N TRP A 187 -0.55 9.91 -1.36
CA TRP A 187 0.28 10.87 -2.06
C TRP A 187 0.12 12.30 -1.54
N GLY A 188 1.09 12.76 -0.75
CA GLY A 188 1.07 14.08 -0.11
C GLY A 188 0.19 14.20 1.13
N ALA A 189 -0.14 13.09 1.79
CA ALA A 189 -1.03 13.07 2.96
C ALA A 189 -0.36 13.54 4.28
N MET A 190 0.97 13.71 4.32
CA MET A 190 1.69 14.03 5.56
C MET A 190 1.29 15.38 6.16
N ASN A 191 0.97 15.40 7.47
CA ASN A 191 0.75 16.59 8.27
C ASN A 191 1.81 16.74 9.36
N ASP A 192 1.89 15.78 10.29
CA ASP A 192 2.87 15.75 11.37
C ASP A 192 3.70 14.48 11.30
N LYS A 193 4.93 14.61 10.82
CA LYS A 193 5.85 13.46 10.65
C LYS A 193 6.32 12.89 11.98
N ILE A 194 6.32 13.68 13.06
CA ILE A 194 6.71 13.22 14.40
C ILE A 194 5.63 12.29 14.94
N GLU A 195 4.37 12.72 14.90
CA GLU A 195 3.24 11.88 15.33
C GLU A 195 3.06 10.66 14.42
N ALA A 196 3.33 10.81 13.11
CA ALA A 196 3.31 9.69 12.16
C ALA A 196 4.37 8.62 12.49
N PHE A 197 5.61 8.99 12.82
CA PHE A 197 6.63 8.04 13.29
C PHE A 197 6.21 7.34 14.58
N LYS A 198 5.69 8.09 15.56
CA LYS A 198 5.16 7.50 16.81
C LYS A 198 4.01 6.52 16.56
N ALA A 199 3.22 6.78 15.53
CA ALA A 199 2.11 5.91 15.14
C ALA A 199 2.55 4.64 14.37
N GLY A 200 3.78 4.58 13.86
CA GLY A 200 4.30 3.42 13.13
C GLY A 200 4.27 3.56 11.61
N LEU A 201 4.29 4.81 11.09
CA LEU A 201 4.48 5.08 9.67
C LEU A 201 5.98 5.17 9.35
N GLU A 202 6.41 4.54 8.26
CA GLU A 202 7.83 4.53 7.87
C GLU A 202 8.15 5.48 6.72
N LEU A 203 7.27 5.61 5.70
CA LEU A 203 7.64 6.28 4.47
C LEU A 203 6.62 7.33 4.02
N GLU A 204 7.07 8.57 3.94
CA GLU A 204 6.33 9.67 3.32
C GLU A 204 6.42 9.58 1.77
N MET A 205 5.29 9.63 1.09
CA MET A 205 5.22 9.63 -0.37
C MET A 205 4.33 10.77 -0.89
N PRO A 206 4.81 11.59 -1.86
CA PRO A 206 6.21 11.78 -2.23
C PRO A 206 6.95 12.55 -1.14
N SER A 207 8.27 12.59 -1.23
CA SER A 207 9.06 13.44 -0.32
C SER A 207 8.60 14.89 -0.35
N SER A 208 8.44 15.49 0.83
CA SER A 208 8.13 16.91 1.02
C SER A 208 9.33 17.86 0.77
N ALA A 209 10.32 17.42 -0.02
CA ALA A 209 11.55 18.15 -0.26
C ALA A 209 12.31 18.53 1.03
N LYS A 210 12.30 17.63 2.02
CA LYS A 210 12.95 17.75 3.35
C LYS A 210 12.26 18.72 4.32
N MET A 211 11.05 19.19 4.01
CA MET A 211 10.33 20.11 4.90
C MET A 211 10.08 19.47 6.27
N PHE A 212 9.57 18.25 6.31
CA PHE A 212 9.32 17.52 7.54
C PHE A 212 10.57 16.84 8.12
N ASP A 213 11.61 16.58 7.32
CA ASP A 213 12.83 15.93 7.79
C ASP A 213 13.54 16.78 8.86
N LYS A 214 13.56 18.10 8.67
CA LYS A 214 14.13 19.02 9.65
C LYS A 214 13.38 18.96 10.99
N MET A 215 12.06 18.84 10.97
CA MET A 215 11.25 18.73 12.19
C MET A 215 11.61 17.47 12.99
N VAL A 216 11.79 16.35 12.28
CA VAL A 216 12.21 15.07 12.89
C VAL A 216 13.60 15.19 13.50
N ILE A 217 14.56 15.78 12.79
CA ILE A 217 15.93 15.99 13.29
C ILE A 217 15.93 16.87 14.55
N ASP A 218 15.18 17.97 14.51
CA ASP A 218 15.07 18.88 15.65
C ASP A 218 14.43 18.17 16.86
N ALA A 219 13.37 17.37 16.65
CA ALA A 219 12.68 16.62 17.70
C ALA A 219 13.53 15.51 18.32
N VAL A 220 14.37 14.85 17.55
CA VAL A 220 15.34 13.87 18.09
C VAL A 220 16.41 14.60 18.91
N ASN A 221 16.92 15.74 18.43
CA ASN A 221 17.96 16.49 19.11
C ASN A 221 17.48 17.12 20.43
N ASP A 222 16.22 17.53 20.55
CA ASP A 222 15.64 18.10 21.76
C ASP A 222 15.02 17.04 22.70
N GLY A 223 14.96 15.77 22.25
CA GLY A 223 14.45 14.63 23.03
C GLY A 223 12.93 14.49 23.02
N SER A 224 12.18 15.25 22.20
CA SER A 224 10.73 15.11 22.07
C SER A 224 10.29 13.92 21.22
N LEU A 225 11.21 13.38 20.39
CA LEU A 225 11.07 12.12 19.67
C LEU A 225 12.24 11.19 20.01
N SER A 226 11.97 9.95 20.44
CA SER A 226 13.05 8.96 20.58
C SER A 226 13.61 8.59 19.21
N GLU A 227 14.93 8.52 19.10
CA GLU A 227 15.62 8.03 17.90
C GLU A 227 15.21 6.59 17.54
N ASP A 228 14.71 5.82 18.51
CA ASP A 228 14.25 4.43 18.28
C ASP A 228 13.15 4.36 17.22
N TYR A 229 12.21 5.30 17.19
CA TYR A 229 11.16 5.34 16.17
C TYR A 229 11.74 5.51 14.76
N VAL A 230 12.76 6.34 14.62
CA VAL A 230 13.44 6.56 13.34
C VAL A 230 14.24 5.31 12.94
N ASN A 231 14.93 4.70 13.89
CA ASN A 231 15.70 3.48 13.66
C ASN A 231 14.80 2.31 13.24
N GLU A 232 13.67 2.11 13.91
CA GLU A 232 12.70 1.08 13.53
C GLU A 232 12.16 1.29 12.11
N ALA A 233 11.81 2.52 11.74
CA ALA A 233 11.36 2.84 10.39
C ALA A 233 12.44 2.55 9.34
N VAL A 234 13.68 2.93 9.62
CA VAL A 234 14.83 2.66 8.74
C VAL A 234 15.10 1.16 8.60
N ASP A 235 15.06 0.42 9.70
CA ASP A 235 15.31 -1.03 9.71
C ASP A 235 14.27 -1.78 8.87
N ARG A 236 12.98 -1.42 8.96
CA ARG A 236 11.92 -2.00 8.12
C ARG A 236 12.13 -1.69 6.64
N ILE A 237 12.44 -0.43 6.30
CA ILE A 237 12.72 -0.02 4.92
C ILE A 237 13.95 -0.76 4.36
N LEU A 238 15.03 -0.86 5.12
CA LEU A 238 16.26 -1.56 4.70
C LEU A 238 16.02 -3.06 4.53
N SER A 239 15.25 -3.67 5.43
CA SER A 239 14.86 -5.09 5.33
C SER A 239 14.08 -5.35 4.05
N LEU A 240 13.13 -4.49 3.74
CA LEU A 240 12.32 -4.60 2.52
C LEU A 240 13.16 -4.37 1.25
N ILE A 241 14.04 -3.37 1.23
CA ILE A 241 14.97 -3.15 0.11
C ILE A 241 15.84 -4.39 -0.13
N LYS A 242 16.35 -4.99 0.94
CA LYS A 242 17.16 -6.23 0.87
C LYS A 242 16.33 -7.37 0.29
N GLN A 243 15.11 -7.59 0.79
CA GLN A 243 14.21 -8.63 0.32
C GLN A 243 13.88 -8.46 -1.18
N CYS A 244 13.47 -7.28 -1.60
CA CYS A 244 13.16 -6.97 -3.00
C CYS A 244 14.40 -7.14 -3.90
N THR A 245 15.58 -6.75 -3.44
CA THR A 245 16.82 -6.90 -4.19
C THR A 245 17.19 -8.37 -4.39
N LEU A 246 17.06 -9.19 -3.35
CA LEU A 246 17.33 -10.64 -3.43
C LEU A 246 16.30 -11.40 -4.30
N GLY A 247 15.07 -10.92 -4.34
CA GLY A 247 14.01 -11.50 -5.17
C GLY A 247 14.19 -11.26 -6.68
N ARG A 248 14.93 -10.22 -7.07
CA ARG A 248 15.15 -9.88 -8.50
C ARG A 248 16.08 -10.86 -9.20
N ARG A 249 15.89 -11.02 -10.50
CA ARG A 249 16.84 -11.76 -11.33
C ARG A 249 18.08 -10.88 -11.59
N GLU A 250 19.28 -11.41 -11.36
CA GLU A 250 20.57 -10.71 -11.55
C GLU A 250 20.81 -10.19 -12.97
N ASN A 251 20.11 -10.73 -13.98
CA ASN A 251 20.35 -10.45 -15.40
C ASN A 251 19.11 -9.94 -16.14
N PHE A 252 18.21 -9.27 -15.46
CA PHE A 252 17.05 -8.70 -16.15
C PHE A 252 17.49 -7.58 -17.09
N LYS A 253 17.29 -7.76 -18.40
CA LYS A 253 17.48 -6.72 -19.42
C LYS A 253 16.12 -6.30 -19.94
N PHE A 254 15.88 -5.00 -19.89
CA PHE A 254 14.70 -4.41 -20.51
C PHE A 254 14.63 -4.77 -22.00
N ASN A 255 13.58 -5.46 -22.41
CA ASN A 255 13.34 -5.71 -23.83
C ASN A 255 12.65 -4.50 -24.45
N ARG A 256 13.26 -3.92 -25.46
CA ARG A 256 12.78 -2.74 -26.17
C ARG A 256 12.14 -3.07 -27.52
N GLU A 257 11.97 -4.35 -27.85
CA GLU A 257 11.36 -4.79 -29.10
C GLU A 257 9.85 -4.89 -29.01
#